data_3c97460d2114013044fff0963150b19e
#
_entry.id   3c97460d2114013044fff0963150b19e
#
_cell.length_a   1.000
_cell.length_b   1.000
_cell.length_c   1.000
_cell.angle_alpha   90.00
_cell.angle_beta   90.00
_cell.angle_gamma   90.00
#
_symmetry.space_group_name_H-M   'P 1'
#
loop_
_entity.id
_entity.type
_entity.pdbx_description
1 polymer ?
#
loop_
_entity_poly.entity_id
_entity_poly.type
_entity_poly.pdbx_seq_one_letter_code
_entity_poly.pdbx_strand_id
1 'polypeptide(L)' 'MYGLTTKNITNANGIQILKGEKVQCLFITELGNNCYEGLFVTETGIKFLSDFSNIKFILKEND' A
#
# COMPACT_ATOMS: atom_id res chain seq x y z
N MET A 1 -7.87 6.09 3.64
CA MET A 1 -7.84 4.62 3.58
C MET A 1 -6.43 4.13 3.87
N TYR A 2 -6.30 3.19 4.74
CA TYR A 2 -4.98 2.66 5.05
C TYR A 2 -5.05 1.15 5.23
N GLY A 3 -3.89 0.53 5.27
CA GLY A 3 -3.79 -0.90 5.43
C GLY A 3 -2.42 -1.31 5.92
N LEU A 4 -2.23 -2.62 5.94
CA LEU A 4 -0.95 -3.21 6.34
C LEU A 4 -0.39 -3.98 5.15
N THR A 5 0.91 -3.87 4.95
CA THR A 5 1.58 -4.66 3.92
C THR A 5 1.53 -6.13 4.30
N THR A 6 1.31 -7.00 3.31
CA THR A 6 1.23 -8.44 3.55
C THR A 6 2.53 -9.15 3.24
N LYS A 7 3.50 -8.43 2.70
CA LYS A 7 4.83 -8.99 2.41
C LYS A 7 5.81 -7.83 2.30
N ASN A 8 7.10 -8.17 2.23
CA ASN A 8 8.12 -7.16 2.02
C ASN A 8 8.02 -6.63 0.59
N ILE A 9 8.12 -5.31 0.44
CA ILE A 9 8.00 -4.63 -0.84
C ILE A 9 9.21 -3.73 -0.99
N THR A 10 9.83 -3.73 -2.18
CA THR A 10 10.94 -2.82 -2.46
C THR A 10 10.45 -1.76 -3.43
N ASN A 11 10.64 -0.48 -3.10
CA ASN A 11 10.19 0.59 -3.96
C ASN A 11 11.21 0.86 -5.08
N ALA A 12 10.88 1.83 -5.94
CA ALA A 12 11.72 2.12 -7.10
C ALA A 12 13.12 2.61 -6.73
N ASN A 13 13.27 3.14 -5.52
CA ASN A 13 14.57 3.63 -5.03
C ASN A 13 15.34 2.56 -4.26
N GLY A 14 14.86 1.33 -4.26
CA GLY A 14 15.51 0.25 -3.56
C GLY A 14 15.26 0.22 -2.06
N ILE A 15 14.35 1.03 -1.57
CA ILE A 15 14.02 1.05 -0.15
C ILE A 15 12.99 -0.04 0.12
N GLN A 16 13.23 -0.81 1.17
CA GLN A 16 12.37 -1.93 1.50
C GLN A 16 11.32 -1.52 2.52
N ILE A 17 10.07 -1.85 2.21
CA ILE A 17 8.95 -1.68 3.12
C ILE A 17 8.67 -3.07 3.69
N LEU A 18 8.72 -3.22 5.00
CA LEU A 18 8.61 -4.53 5.62
C LEU A 18 7.16 -4.97 5.73
N LYS A 19 6.97 -6.28 5.76
CA LYS A 19 5.67 -6.88 5.99
C LYS A 19 5.08 -6.37 7.30
N GLY A 20 3.79 -6.04 7.28
CA GLY A 20 3.08 -5.59 8.47
C GLY A 20 3.18 -4.11 8.74
N GLU A 21 3.80 -3.37 7.84
CA GLU A 21 3.95 -1.94 8.01
C GLU A 21 2.66 -1.22 7.65
N LYS A 22 2.28 -0.23 8.45
CA LYS A 22 1.07 0.55 8.20
C LYS A 22 1.34 1.56 7.10
N VAL A 23 0.46 1.59 6.11
CA VAL A 23 0.60 2.46 4.95
C VAL A 23 -0.73 3.12 4.65
N GLN A 24 -0.67 4.29 4.04
CA GLN A 24 -1.84 5.02 3.61
C GLN A 24 -1.90 5.03 2.09
N CYS A 25 -3.10 4.86 1.54
CA CYS A 25 -3.29 4.91 0.10
C CYS A 25 -3.51 6.35 -0.33
N LEU A 26 -2.68 6.82 -1.25
CA LEU A 26 -2.78 8.18 -1.77
C LEU A 26 -3.56 8.24 -3.07
N PHE A 27 -3.30 7.30 -3.98
CA PHE A 27 -3.97 7.23 -5.27
C PHE A 27 -4.29 5.79 -5.61
N ILE A 28 -5.33 5.61 -6.41
CA ILE A 28 -5.74 4.31 -6.90
C ILE A 28 -5.79 4.38 -8.42
N THR A 29 -5.20 3.40 -9.08
CA THR A 29 -5.23 3.27 -10.53
C THR A 29 -5.81 1.92 -10.88
N GLU A 30 -6.81 1.91 -11.74
CA GLU A 30 -7.36 0.66 -12.22
C GLU A 30 -6.57 0.20 -13.44
N LEU A 31 -6.11 -1.05 -13.37
CA LEU A 31 -5.31 -1.63 -14.44
C LEU A 31 -6.16 -2.49 -15.39
N GLY A 32 -7.46 -2.58 -15.13
CA GLY A 32 -8.36 -3.42 -15.92
C GLY A 32 -8.59 -4.76 -15.26
N ASN A 33 -9.65 -5.46 -15.68
CA ASN A 33 -9.97 -6.82 -15.20
C ASN A 33 -10.02 -6.90 -13.67
N ASN A 34 -10.55 -5.87 -13.02
CA ASN A 34 -10.66 -5.81 -11.56
C ASN A 34 -9.32 -5.82 -10.86
N CYS A 35 -8.27 -5.38 -11.54
CA CYS A 35 -6.95 -5.26 -10.96
C CYS A 35 -6.68 -3.79 -10.63
N TYR A 36 -6.14 -3.54 -9.46
CA TYR A 36 -5.88 -2.18 -9.00
C TYR A 36 -4.48 -2.06 -8.47
N GLU A 37 -3.90 -0.89 -8.68
CA GLU A 37 -2.60 -0.54 -8.15
C GLU A 37 -2.76 0.76 -7.39
N GLY A 38 -2.02 0.93 -6.30
CA GLY A 38 -2.07 2.14 -5.53
C GLY A 38 -0.72 2.74 -5.28
N LEU A 39 -0.70 4.04 -5.08
CA LEU A 39 0.46 4.73 -4.55
C LEU A 39 0.24 4.83 -3.05
N PHE A 40 1.17 4.27 -2.30
CA PHE A 40 1.08 4.22 -0.84
C PHE A 40 2.22 4.98 -0.20
N VAL A 41 2.01 5.39 1.04
CA VAL A 41 3.06 6.05 1.80
C VAL A 41 3.10 5.45 3.20
N THR A 42 4.32 5.19 3.68
CA THR A 42 4.53 4.69 5.04
C THR A 42 4.41 5.84 6.03
N GLU A 43 4.41 5.51 7.32
CA GLU A 43 4.33 6.52 8.36
C GLU A 43 5.56 7.42 8.40
N THR A 44 6.67 6.96 7.84
CA THR A 44 7.89 7.76 7.76
C THR A 44 8.02 8.53 6.45
N GLY A 45 7.00 8.45 5.58
CA GLY A 45 6.98 9.24 4.36
C GLY A 45 7.54 8.56 3.13
N ILE A 46 7.83 7.27 3.19
CA ILE A 46 8.37 6.54 2.04
C ILE A 46 7.21 6.15 1.13
N LYS A 47 7.29 6.54 -0.14
CA LYS A 47 6.23 6.25 -1.11
C LYS A 47 6.61 5.05 -1.96
N PHE A 48 5.59 4.28 -2.34
CA PHE A 48 5.82 3.11 -3.19
C PHE A 48 4.54 2.76 -3.94
N LEU A 49 4.70 2.14 -5.10
CA LEU A 49 3.59 1.61 -5.88
C LEU A 49 3.45 0.13 -5.56
N SER A 50 2.21 -0.31 -5.43
CA SER A 50 1.97 -1.72 -5.15
C SER A 50 0.61 -2.13 -5.65
N ASP A 51 0.52 -3.39 -6.05
CA ASP A 51 -0.73 -4.05 -6.31
C ASP A 51 -1.55 -4.09 -5.02
N PHE A 52 -2.85 -3.94 -5.13
CA PHE A 52 -3.74 -4.01 -3.98
C PHE A 52 -3.66 -5.35 -3.25
N SER A 53 -3.31 -6.42 -3.95
CA SER A 53 -3.21 -7.74 -3.33
C SER A 53 -2.12 -7.81 -2.29
N ASN A 54 -1.19 -6.86 -2.28
CA ASN A 54 -0.10 -6.84 -1.31
C ASN A 54 -0.43 -6.02 -0.07
N ILE A 55 -1.65 -5.49 0.01
CA ILE A 55 -2.06 -4.65 1.12
C ILE A 55 -3.34 -5.22 1.70
N LYS A 56 -3.36 -5.39 3.01
CA LYS A 56 -4.58 -5.74 3.71
C LYS A 56 -5.21 -4.46 4.21
N PHE A 57 -6.27 -4.03 3.55
CA PHE A 57 -6.92 -2.78 3.92
C PHE A 57 -7.70 -2.94 5.21
N ILE A 58 -7.70 -1.88 6.01
CA ILE A 58 -8.38 -1.85 7.28
C ILE A 58 -9.55 -0.89 7.18
N LEU A 59 -10.75 -1.39 7.41
CA LEU A 59 -11.93 -0.55 7.46
C LEU A 59 -11.93 0.20 8.76
N LYS A 60 -12.00 1.51 8.67
CA LYS A 60 -12.03 2.33 9.84
C LYS A 60 -13.37 2.19 10.52
N GLU A 61 -13.36 1.83 11.74
CA GLU A 61 -14.58 1.86 12.51
C GLU A 61 -14.88 3.26 12.87
N ASN A 62 -15.95 3.59 13.02
CA ASN A 62 -16.14 4.86 13.34
C ASN A 62 -15.97 5.18 14.63
N ASP A 63 -15.61 5.22 14.78
CA ASP A 63 -15.32 5.52 15.76
C ASP A 63 -15.40 6.21 16.15
#